data_8effa36015b939cca59034996a03fa95
#
_entry.id   8effa36015b939cca59034996a03fa95
#
_cell.length_a   1.000
_cell.length_b   1.000
_cell.length_c   1.000
_cell.angle_alpha   90.00
_cell.angle_beta   90.00
_cell.angle_gamma   90.00
#
_symmetry.space_group_name_H-M   'P 1'
#
loop_
_entity.id
_entity.type
_entity.pdbx_description
1 polymer ?
#
loop_
_entity_poly.entity_id
_entity_poly.type
_entity_poly.pdbx_seq_one_letter_code
_entity_poly.pdbx_strand_id
1 'polypeptide(L)' 'MQSIIKKEFSEHIKTSKATMESIATTIEAATKLCIESLKNDGKILIFGNGGSAADAQHIAAELI' A
#
# COMPACT_ATOMS: atom_id res chain seq x y z
N MET A 1 -25.29 -15.39 -13.73
CA MET A 1 -24.02 -15.56 -12.99
C MET A 1 -22.88 -14.74 -13.58
N GLN A 2 -22.62 -14.89 -14.88
CA GLN A 2 -21.51 -14.13 -15.52
C GLN A 2 -21.69 -12.63 -15.45
N SER A 3 -22.91 -12.11 -15.54
CA SER A 3 -23.15 -10.66 -15.44
C SER A 3 -22.80 -10.11 -14.06
N ILE A 4 -23.02 -10.89 -13.01
CA ILE A 4 -22.67 -10.51 -11.65
C ILE A 4 -21.14 -10.48 -11.50
N ILE A 5 -20.48 -11.50 -12.00
CA ILE A 5 -19.02 -11.61 -11.94
C ILE A 5 -18.37 -10.43 -12.68
N LYS A 6 -18.82 -10.14 -13.89
CA LYS A 6 -18.28 -9.04 -14.69
C LYS A 6 -18.50 -7.70 -14.02
N LYS A 7 -19.67 -7.50 -13.40
CA LYS A 7 -19.97 -6.27 -12.68
C LYS A 7 -19.02 -6.06 -11.50
N GLU A 8 -18.76 -7.12 -10.73
CA GLU A 8 -17.85 -7.05 -9.59
C GLU A 8 -16.44 -6.70 -10.04
N PHE A 9 -15.93 -7.31 -11.10
CA PHE A 9 -14.62 -6.96 -11.63
C PHE A 9 -14.58 -5.52 -12.14
N SER A 10 -15.60 -5.09 -12.86
CA SER A 10 -15.66 -3.70 -13.37
C SER A 10 -15.66 -2.67 -12.26
N GLU A 11 -16.42 -2.91 -11.19
CA GLU A 11 -16.46 -2.02 -10.04
C GLU A 11 -15.11 -1.99 -9.30
N HIS A 12 -14.47 -3.15 -9.18
CA HIS A 12 -13.15 -3.23 -8.57
C HIS A 12 -12.10 -2.44 -9.37
N ILE A 13 -12.09 -2.61 -10.69
CA ILE A 13 -11.17 -1.87 -11.58
C ILE A 13 -11.39 -0.36 -11.44
N LYS A 14 -12.66 0.07 -11.46
CA LYS A 14 -13.02 1.47 -11.34
C LYS A 14 -12.55 2.06 -10.00
N THR A 15 -12.77 1.33 -8.91
CA THR A 15 -12.36 1.76 -7.57
C THR A 15 -10.84 1.83 -7.47
N SER A 16 -10.15 0.82 -7.97
CA SER A 16 -8.68 0.77 -7.95
C SER A 16 -8.08 1.93 -8.75
N LYS A 17 -8.65 2.23 -9.92
CA LYS A 17 -8.20 3.34 -10.74
C LYS A 17 -8.40 4.68 -10.05
N ALA A 18 -9.58 4.90 -9.47
CA ALA A 18 -9.89 6.12 -8.74
C ALA A 18 -8.95 6.29 -7.53
N THR A 19 -8.69 5.20 -6.82
CA THR A 19 -7.77 5.20 -5.67
C THR A 19 -6.36 5.58 -6.12
N MET A 20 -5.87 4.96 -7.18
CA MET A 20 -4.56 5.28 -7.74
C MET A 20 -4.44 6.77 -8.08
N GLU A 21 -5.44 7.31 -8.78
CA GLU A 21 -5.43 8.71 -9.19
C GLU A 21 -5.45 9.68 -8.00
N SER A 22 -6.12 9.30 -6.90
CA SER A 22 -6.25 10.18 -5.74
C SER A 22 -5.07 10.11 -4.77
N ILE A 23 -4.37 8.98 -4.66
CA ILE A 23 -3.34 8.81 -3.64
C ILE A 23 -1.92 8.54 -4.16
N ALA A 24 -1.74 8.40 -5.48
CA ALA A 24 -0.42 8.11 -6.03
C ALA A 24 0.64 9.14 -5.62
N THR A 25 0.29 10.42 -5.62
CA THR A 25 1.20 11.49 -5.21
C THR A 25 1.57 11.38 -3.74
N THR A 26 0.62 11.03 -2.90
CA THR A 26 0.85 10.83 -1.47
C THR A 26 1.78 9.64 -1.22
N ILE A 27 1.56 8.54 -1.94
CA ILE A 27 2.42 7.36 -1.85
C ILE A 27 3.85 7.71 -2.29
N GLU A 28 4.00 8.46 -3.37
CA GLU A 28 5.31 8.90 -3.84
C GLU A 28 6.02 9.74 -2.78
N ALA A 29 5.32 10.71 -2.16
CA ALA A 29 5.89 11.54 -1.12
C ALA A 29 6.32 10.71 0.09
N ALA A 30 5.49 9.77 0.53
CA ALA A 30 5.82 8.88 1.64
C ALA A 30 7.04 8.01 1.31
N THR A 31 7.11 7.48 0.08
CA THR A 31 8.23 6.67 -0.37
C THR A 31 9.54 7.47 -0.34
N LYS A 32 9.51 8.71 -0.81
CA LYS A 32 10.70 9.58 -0.78
C LYS A 32 11.17 9.84 0.65
N LEU A 33 10.24 10.07 1.58
CA LEU A 33 10.59 10.24 2.99
C LEU A 33 11.26 8.99 3.57
N CYS A 34 10.75 7.81 3.24
CA CYS A 34 11.35 6.56 3.68
C CYS A 34 12.77 6.39 3.13
N ILE A 35 12.96 6.67 1.85
CA ILE A 35 14.28 6.58 1.21
C ILE A 35 15.28 7.54 1.88
N GLU A 36 14.88 8.79 2.09
CA GLU A 36 15.73 9.78 2.75
C GLU A 36 16.08 9.38 4.17
N SER A 37 15.12 8.85 4.91
CA SER A 37 15.37 8.38 6.28
C SER A 37 16.42 7.28 6.30
N LEU A 38 16.29 6.29 5.42
CA LEU A 38 17.26 5.19 5.35
C LEU A 38 18.64 5.66 4.92
N LYS A 39 18.73 6.63 4.01
CA LYS A 39 20.01 7.19 3.57
C LYS A 39 20.72 7.99 4.67
N ASN A 40 19.97 8.51 5.62
CA ASN A 40 20.50 9.31 6.73
C ASN A 40 20.58 8.53 8.03
N ASP A 41 20.77 7.23 7.95
CA ASP A 41 20.88 6.31 9.10
C ASP A 41 19.63 6.27 9.99
N GLY A 42 18.49 6.67 9.44
CA GLY A 42 17.21 6.58 10.13
C GLY A 42 16.62 5.19 10.06
N LYS A 43 15.42 5.05 10.61
CA LYS A 43 14.71 3.78 10.68
C LYS A 43 13.27 3.95 10.22
N ILE A 44 12.70 2.88 9.69
CA ILE A 44 11.28 2.78 9.39
C ILE A 44 10.66 1.87 10.45
N LEU A 45 9.67 2.40 11.16
CA LEU A 45 8.93 1.63 12.16
C LEU A 45 7.56 1.28 11.59
N ILE A 46 7.27 0.00 11.54
CA ILE A 46 6.02 -0.52 10.97
C ILE A 46 5.27 -1.26 12.07
N PHE A 47 4.03 -0.89 12.27
CA PHE A 47 3.21 -1.50 13.32
C PHE A 47 1.74 -1.55 12.92
N GLY A 48 0.98 -2.37 13.63
CA GLY A 48 -0.44 -2.53 13.39
C GLY A 48 -1.07 -3.46 14.41
N ASN A 49 -2.37 -3.66 14.29
CA ASN A 49 -3.14 -4.52 15.17
C ASN A 49 -3.77 -5.65 14.36
N GLY A 50 -3.87 -6.86 14.95
CA GLY A 50 -4.51 -8.00 14.30
C GLY A 50 -3.87 -8.32 12.95
N GLY A 51 -4.69 -8.35 11.89
CA GLY A 51 -4.21 -8.62 10.53
C GLY A 51 -3.18 -7.63 10.04
N SER A 52 -3.29 -6.35 10.42
CA SER A 52 -2.33 -5.33 10.01
C SER A 52 -0.98 -5.53 10.71
N ALA A 53 -0.94 -6.16 11.88
CA ALA A 53 0.32 -6.52 12.53
C ALA A 53 1.06 -7.59 11.72
N ALA A 54 0.33 -8.56 11.16
CA ALA A 54 0.90 -9.58 10.29
C ALA A 54 1.45 -8.96 9.00
N ASP A 55 0.72 -8.01 8.41
CA ASP A 55 1.16 -7.25 7.23
C ASP A 55 2.44 -6.48 7.55
N ALA A 56 2.52 -5.85 8.72
CA ALA A 56 3.68 -5.09 9.15
C ALA A 56 4.92 -6.00 9.24
N GLN A 57 4.77 -7.20 9.80
CA GLN A 57 5.86 -8.17 9.88
C GLN A 57 6.33 -8.60 8.50
N HIS A 58 5.40 -8.84 7.58
CA HIS A 58 5.72 -9.24 6.22
C HIS A 58 6.50 -8.13 5.50
N ILE A 59 6.03 -6.90 5.60
CA ILE A 59 6.71 -5.76 4.97
C ILE A 59 8.11 -5.58 5.53
N ALA A 60 8.27 -5.68 6.84
CA ALA A 60 9.58 -5.56 7.49
C ALA A 60 10.54 -6.64 7.00
N ALA A 61 10.05 -7.87 6.85
CA ALA A 61 10.86 -8.99 6.32
C ALA A 61 11.34 -8.73 4.89
N GLU A 62 10.48 -8.15 4.05
CA GLU A 62 10.84 -7.84 2.66
C GLU A 62 11.89 -6.73 2.56
N LEU A 63 11.99 -5.85 3.55
CA LEU A 63 12.96 -4.76 3.55
C LEU A 63 14.35 -5.18 4.04
N ILE A 64 14.45 -6.37 4.61
CA ILE A 64 15.73 -6.94 5.05
C ILE A 64 16.35 -7.77 3.94
#